data_8be39e3a39d7daaa1438c36d3964a2b5
#
_entry.id   8be39e3a39d7daaa1438c36d3964a2b5
#
_cell.length_a   1.000
_cell.length_b   1.000
_cell.length_c   1.000
_cell.angle_alpha   90.00
_cell.angle_beta   90.00
_cell.angle_gamma   90.00
#
_symmetry.space_group_name_H-M   'P 1'
#
loop_
_entity.id
_entity.type
_entity.pdbx_description
1 polymer ?
#
loop_
_entity_poly.entity_id
_entity_poly.type
_entity_poly.pdbx_seq_one_letter_code
_entity_poly.pdbx_strand_id
1 'polypeptide(L)'
;MSYLKKIDHVSYAGEKGNIEKWAWFHIEVEGGTLIKRIDDARPGDPNSSMKIWCIDFGDFGIALIEGIDRDEKSQVTSFVEKHGDHSCQHVAYDCYKLENFIAHMKSLGGHPRGNILVQDDGFGILKQMFAKGYASGHAGEATFPEYCERPQTADEAKAVEITFSNKAGGEFYKQVQNAIDEDDQQPFFDFSHMAEDWEAPAEQPKGSADPAAKLVAA
;
A
#
# COMPACT_ATOMS: atom_id res chain seq x y z
N MET A 1 -15.82 -11.78 -17.45
CA MET A 1 -15.94 -11.76 -15.98
C MET A 1 -14.59 -11.29 -15.46
N SER A 2 -14.55 -10.26 -14.63
CA SER A 2 -13.29 -9.76 -14.06
C SER A 2 -12.73 -10.75 -13.02
N TYR A 3 -11.41 -10.93 -12.98
CA TYR A 3 -10.74 -11.63 -11.89
C TYR A 3 -10.50 -10.71 -10.69
N LEU A 4 -10.36 -9.41 -10.93
CA LEU A 4 -10.09 -8.42 -9.90
C LEU A 4 -11.40 -7.75 -9.46
N LYS A 5 -11.54 -7.51 -8.15
CA LYS A 5 -12.68 -6.81 -7.53
C LYS A 5 -12.38 -5.34 -7.30
N LYS A 6 -11.34 -5.08 -6.51
CA LYS A 6 -10.95 -3.74 -6.08
C LYS A 6 -9.48 -3.70 -5.69
N ILE A 7 -8.96 -2.53 -5.41
CA ILE A 7 -7.69 -2.38 -4.68
C ILE A 7 -7.97 -2.77 -3.22
N ASP A 8 -7.16 -3.67 -2.69
CA ASP A 8 -7.18 -4.04 -1.28
C ASP A 8 -6.37 -3.03 -0.45
N HIS A 9 -5.11 -2.85 -0.83
CA HIS A 9 -4.24 -1.85 -0.21
C HIS A 9 -3.14 -1.39 -1.16
N VAL A 10 -2.54 -0.26 -0.82
CA VAL A 10 -1.32 0.24 -1.45
C VAL A 10 -0.21 0.25 -0.40
N SER A 11 0.97 -0.29 -0.75
CA SER A 11 2.12 -0.27 0.13
C SER A 11 3.09 0.82 -0.27
N TYR A 12 3.40 1.70 0.67
CA TYR A 12 4.40 2.75 0.53
C TYR A 12 5.62 2.45 1.39
N ALA A 13 6.80 2.54 0.78
CA ALA A 13 8.06 2.36 1.47
C ALA A 13 8.63 3.72 1.90
N GLY A 14 8.87 3.89 3.19
CA GLY A 14 9.45 5.09 3.78
C GLY A 14 10.93 4.94 4.10
N GLU A 15 11.65 6.06 4.08
CA GLU A 15 13.01 6.14 4.59
C GLU A 15 13.06 5.80 6.08
N LYS A 16 14.21 5.34 6.52
CA LYS A 16 14.46 4.99 7.92
C LYS A 16 14.16 6.16 8.86
N GLY A 17 13.25 5.93 9.79
CA GLY A 17 12.78 6.93 10.75
C GLY A 17 11.60 7.77 10.27
N ASN A 18 11.09 7.56 9.05
CA ASN A 18 9.99 8.36 8.49
C ASN A 18 8.62 7.69 8.55
N ILE A 19 8.53 6.44 9.01
CA ILE A 19 7.22 5.74 9.09
C ILE A 19 6.21 6.49 9.95
N GLU A 20 6.65 7.14 11.04
CA GLU A 20 5.78 7.93 11.93
C GLU A 20 5.25 9.19 11.25
N LYS A 21 6.06 9.89 10.47
CA LYS A 21 5.64 11.06 9.69
C LYS A 21 4.55 10.68 8.69
N TRP A 22 4.77 9.59 7.96
CA TRP A 22 3.80 9.13 6.96
C TRP A 22 2.55 8.55 7.61
N ALA A 23 2.66 7.88 8.77
CA ALA A 23 1.51 7.48 9.55
C ALA A 23 0.69 8.69 10.02
N TRP A 24 1.35 9.72 10.55
CA TRP A 24 0.69 10.97 10.91
C TRP A 24 -0.07 11.58 9.73
N PHE A 25 0.56 11.66 8.55
CA PHE A 25 -0.08 12.18 7.34
C PHE A 25 -1.35 11.39 7.00
N HIS A 26 -1.25 10.07 6.91
CA HIS A 26 -2.39 9.24 6.54
C HIS A 26 -3.50 9.20 7.59
N ILE A 27 -3.17 9.36 8.86
CA ILE A 27 -4.14 9.36 9.97
C ILE A 27 -4.76 10.73 10.16
N GLU A 28 -3.94 11.77 10.35
CA GLU A 28 -4.42 13.09 10.73
C GLU A 28 -4.86 13.94 9.53
N VAL A 29 -4.18 13.82 8.39
CA VAL A 29 -4.49 14.62 7.20
C VAL A 29 -5.55 13.93 6.36
N GLU A 30 -5.39 12.63 6.09
CA GLU A 30 -6.29 11.87 5.21
C GLU A 30 -7.43 11.16 5.97
N GLY A 31 -7.36 11.11 7.29
CA GLY A 31 -8.44 10.58 8.14
C GLY A 31 -8.46 9.04 8.26
N GLY A 32 -7.38 8.38 7.94
CA GLY A 32 -7.25 6.93 8.09
C GLY A 32 -7.23 6.47 9.56
N THR A 33 -7.37 5.19 9.77
CA THR A 33 -7.36 4.55 11.10
C THR A 33 -6.25 3.52 11.17
N LEU A 34 -5.33 3.64 12.14
CA LEU A 34 -4.31 2.64 12.38
C LEU A 34 -4.97 1.35 12.89
N ILE A 35 -4.92 0.27 12.11
CA ILE A 35 -5.52 -1.03 12.46
C ILE A 35 -4.49 -2.07 12.87
N LYS A 36 -3.22 -1.89 12.48
CA LYS A 36 -2.13 -2.80 12.83
C LYS A 36 -0.80 -2.08 12.85
N ARG A 37 0.01 -2.38 13.87
CA ARG A 37 1.39 -1.92 14.01
C ARG A 37 2.32 -3.12 14.26
N ILE A 38 3.28 -3.29 13.41
CA ILE A 38 4.34 -4.29 13.53
C ILE A 38 5.66 -3.53 13.45
N ASP A 39 6.37 -3.43 14.57
CA ASP A 39 7.64 -2.69 14.63
C ASP A 39 8.84 -3.54 14.24
N ASP A 40 8.66 -4.86 14.10
CA ASP A 40 9.65 -5.80 13.58
C ASP A 40 8.94 -7.04 13.03
N ALA A 41 8.89 -7.20 11.73
CA ALA A 41 8.21 -8.33 11.08
C ALA A 41 8.99 -9.66 11.23
N ARG A 42 10.30 -9.61 11.53
CA ARG A 42 11.16 -10.77 11.70
C ARG A 42 12.04 -10.63 12.94
N PRO A 43 11.44 -10.65 14.16
CA PRO A 43 12.18 -10.46 15.38
C PRO A 43 13.22 -11.57 15.57
N GLY A 44 14.46 -11.16 15.84
CA GLY A 44 15.58 -12.10 16.03
C GLY A 44 16.24 -12.63 14.76
N ASP A 45 15.76 -12.25 13.56
CA ASP A 45 16.48 -12.53 12.32
C ASP A 45 17.74 -11.66 12.25
N PRO A 46 18.94 -12.23 12.12
CA PRO A 46 20.17 -11.44 12.12
C PRO A 46 20.35 -10.62 10.83
N ASN A 47 19.75 -11.03 9.72
CA ASN A 47 20.03 -10.43 8.43
C ASN A 47 19.35 -9.07 8.27
N SER A 48 18.02 -9.04 8.23
CA SER A 48 17.24 -7.82 8.07
C SER A 48 15.77 -8.04 8.36
N SER A 49 15.02 -6.95 8.50
CA SER A 49 13.58 -6.98 8.71
C SER A 49 12.90 -5.74 8.12
N MET A 50 11.66 -5.51 8.50
CA MET A 50 10.91 -4.28 8.22
C MET A 50 9.86 -4.03 9.31
N LYS A 51 9.49 -2.75 9.47
CA LYS A 51 8.26 -2.34 10.14
C LYS A 51 7.11 -2.38 9.15
N ILE A 52 5.90 -2.63 9.64
CA ILE A 52 4.67 -2.61 8.84
C ILE A 52 3.57 -1.94 9.67
N TRP A 53 3.05 -0.83 9.21
CA TRP A 53 1.91 -0.15 9.83
C TRP A 53 0.76 -0.11 8.85
N CYS A 54 -0.41 -0.68 9.21
CA CYS A 54 -1.58 -0.76 8.34
C CYS A 54 -2.61 0.28 8.76
N ILE A 55 -3.02 1.11 7.81
CA ILE A 55 -4.00 2.19 7.98
C ILE A 55 -5.20 1.87 7.09
N ASP A 56 -6.38 1.86 7.69
CA ASP A 56 -7.65 1.53 7.05
C ASP A 56 -8.43 2.80 6.70
N PHE A 57 -8.95 2.85 5.48
CA PHE A 57 -9.83 3.91 4.98
C PHE A 57 -11.25 3.39 4.69
N GLY A 58 -11.57 2.16 5.10
CA GLY A 58 -12.85 1.49 4.86
C GLY A 58 -12.86 0.68 3.58
N ASP A 59 -12.83 1.33 2.41
CA ASP A 59 -12.87 0.65 1.11
C ASP A 59 -11.52 0.11 0.65
N PHE A 60 -10.42 0.68 1.14
CA PHE A 60 -9.05 0.25 0.86
C PHE A 60 -8.15 0.53 2.07
N GLY A 61 -6.95 -0.02 2.06
CA GLY A 61 -5.94 0.23 3.08
C GLY A 61 -4.64 0.79 2.52
N ILE A 62 -3.82 1.32 3.43
CA ILE A 62 -2.41 1.66 3.18
C ILE A 62 -1.55 0.82 4.12
N ALA A 63 -0.50 0.20 3.56
CA ALA A 63 0.55 -0.44 4.33
C ALA A 63 1.81 0.43 4.25
N LEU A 64 2.17 1.10 5.34
CA LEU A 64 3.46 1.77 5.45
C LEU A 64 4.52 0.75 5.84
N ILE A 65 5.63 0.73 5.13
CA ILE A 65 6.75 -0.14 5.43
C ILE A 65 8.05 0.65 5.54
N GLU A 66 8.89 0.26 6.50
CA GLU A 66 10.22 0.85 6.72
C GLU A 66 11.24 -0.26 6.94
N GLY A 67 12.39 -0.18 6.28
CA GLY A 67 13.42 -1.18 6.38
C GLY A 67 14.13 -1.18 7.75
N ILE A 68 14.44 -2.38 8.26
CA ILE A 68 15.30 -2.59 9.41
C ILE A 68 16.55 -3.30 8.93
N ASP A 69 17.63 -2.54 8.79
CA ASP A 69 18.94 -3.07 8.44
C ASP A 69 19.61 -3.66 9.69
N ARG A 70 20.30 -4.80 9.49
CA ARG A 70 21.11 -5.51 10.50
C ARG A 70 22.44 -5.92 9.85
N ASP A 71 22.75 -7.23 9.84
CA ASP A 71 23.94 -7.73 9.12
C ASP A 71 23.83 -7.52 7.62
N GLU A 72 22.60 -7.47 7.11
CA GLU A 72 22.30 -7.19 5.70
C GLU A 72 21.37 -5.96 5.58
N LYS A 73 21.42 -5.31 4.42
CA LYS A 73 20.49 -4.24 4.08
C LYS A 73 19.11 -4.81 3.80
N SER A 74 18.07 -4.21 4.37
CA SER A 74 16.68 -4.56 4.07
C SER A 74 16.35 -4.28 2.60
N GLN A 75 15.57 -5.17 1.99
CA GLN A 75 15.03 -4.95 0.64
C GLN A 75 14.18 -3.66 0.56
N VAL A 76 13.53 -3.27 1.65
CA VAL A 76 12.75 -2.02 1.72
C VAL A 76 13.69 -0.82 1.70
N THR A 77 14.80 -0.85 2.45
CA THR A 77 15.84 0.19 2.41
C THR A 77 16.41 0.33 0.99
N SER A 78 16.74 -0.79 0.33
CA SER A 78 17.25 -0.79 -1.05
C SER A 78 16.24 -0.21 -2.05
N PHE A 79 14.96 -0.48 -1.86
CA PHE A 79 13.89 0.08 -2.69
C PHE A 79 13.80 1.60 -2.53
N VAL A 80 13.80 2.10 -1.29
CA VAL A 80 13.72 3.53 -0.98
C VAL A 80 14.94 4.30 -1.50
N GLU A 81 16.15 3.75 -1.36
CA GLU A 81 17.37 4.37 -1.93
C GLU A 81 17.26 4.60 -3.43
N LYS A 82 16.53 3.75 -4.13
CA LYS A 82 16.34 3.84 -5.57
C LYS A 82 15.17 4.73 -5.99
N HIS A 83 14.09 4.72 -5.23
CA HIS A 83 12.82 5.34 -5.63
C HIS A 83 12.44 6.56 -4.80
N GLY A 84 13.12 6.82 -3.69
CA GLY A 84 12.85 7.91 -2.75
C GLY A 84 11.87 7.52 -1.65
N ASP A 85 11.74 8.45 -0.70
CA ASP A 85 10.85 8.31 0.46
C ASP A 85 9.38 8.26 0.02
N HIS A 86 8.58 7.46 0.71
CA HIS A 86 7.14 7.26 0.46
C HIS A 86 6.82 6.81 -0.98
N SER A 87 7.69 6.04 -1.58
CA SER A 87 7.44 5.48 -2.92
C SER A 87 6.55 4.25 -2.85
N CYS A 88 5.61 4.14 -3.80
CA CYS A 88 4.74 2.98 -3.93
C CYS A 88 5.55 1.73 -4.27
N GLN A 89 5.64 0.79 -3.32
CA GLN A 89 6.34 -0.48 -3.53
C GLN A 89 5.44 -1.49 -4.23
N HIS A 90 4.19 -1.65 -3.78
CA HIS A 90 3.23 -2.53 -4.44
C HIS A 90 1.80 -2.06 -4.27
N VAL A 91 0.96 -2.56 -5.17
CA VAL A 91 -0.50 -2.43 -5.08
C VAL A 91 -1.09 -3.82 -4.96
N ALA A 92 -1.88 -4.04 -3.92
CA ALA A 92 -2.60 -5.28 -3.70
C ALA A 92 -4.02 -5.19 -4.27
N TYR A 93 -4.39 -6.20 -5.04
CA TYR A 93 -5.71 -6.33 -5.65
C TYR A 93 -6.47 -7.48 -5.02
N ASP A 94 -7.69 -7.22 -4.51
CA ASP A 94 -8.60 -8.26 -4.09
C ASP A 94 -9.16 -8.99 -5.31
N CYS A 95 -9.13 -10.31 -5.27
CA CYS A 95 -9.44 -11.19 -6.39
C CYS A 95 -10.62 -12.11 -6.08
N TYR A 96 -11.31 -12.51 -7.14
CA TYR A 96 -12.19 -13.67 -7.11
C TYR A 96 -11.38 -14.94 -7.41
N LYS A 97 -11.42 -15.95 -6.55
CA LYS A 97 -10.79 -17.26 -6.79
C LYS A 97 -9.34 -17.13 -7.25
N LEU A 98 -8.48 -16.72 -6.35
CA LEU A 98 -7.07 -16.39 -6.61
C LEU A 98 -6.33 -17.49 -7.38
N GLU A 99 -6.57 -18.77 -7.05
CA GLU A 99 -5.94 -19.90 -7.74
C GLU A 99 -6.30 -19.93 -9.24
N ASN A 100 -7.56 -19.68 -9.57
CA ASN A 100 -8.02 -19.65 -10.96
C ASN A 100 -7.41 -18.46 -11.71
N PHE A 101 -7.33 -17.30 -11.05
CA PHE A 101 -6.67 -16.14 -11.62
C PHE A 101 -5.18 -16.40 -11.90
N ILE A 102 -4.46 -17.00 -10.96
CA ILE A 102 -3.03 -17.34 -11.12
C ILE A 102 -2.84 -18.35 -12.27
N ALA A 103 -3.69 -19.36 -12.36
CA ALA A 103 -3.63 -20.33 -13.45
C ALA A 103 -3.85 -19.64 -14.83
N HIS A 104 -4.84 -18.74 -14.90
CA HIS A 104 -5.09 -17.95 -16.09
C HIS A 104 -3.91 -17.03 -16.44
N MET A 105 -3.39 -16.27 -15.46
CA MET A 105 -2.23 -15.40 -15.64
C MET A 105 -1.01 -16.17 -16.16
N LYS A 106 -0.72 -17.34 -15.59
CA LYS A 106 0.38 -18.20 -16.04
C LYS A 106 0.19 -18.68 -17.48
N SER A 107 -1.04 -19.01 -17.88
CA SER A 107 -1.35 -19.45 -19.24
C SER A 107 -1.11 -18.36 -20.29
N LEU A 108 -1.08 -17.09 -19.85
CA LEU A 108 -0.80 -15.91 -20.69
C LEU A 108 0.64 -15.39 -20.54
N GLY A 109 1.53 -16.14 -19.88
CA GLY A 109 2.93 -15.77 -19.71
C GLY A 109 3.26 -14.96 -18.46
N GLY A 110 2.32 -14.85 -17.52
CA GLY A 110 2.56 -14.19 -16.24
C GLY A 110 3.42 -15.01 -15.28
N HIS A 111 4.24 -14.34 -14.47
CA HIS A 111 5.19 -14.96 -13.56
C HIS A 111 4.95 -14.52 -12.12
N PRO A 112 4.25 -15.33 -11.30
CA PRO A 112 4.15 -15.08 -9.87
C PRO A 112 5.52 -15.21 -9.20
N ARG A 113 5.69 -14.54 -8.06
CA ARG A 113 6.84 -14.71 -7.18
C ARG A 113 6.48 -15.73 -6.08
N GLY A 114 6.95 -16.94 -6.23
CA GLY A 114 6.71 -17.99 -5.23
C GLY A 114 5.30 -18.61 -5.28
N ASN A 115 4.87 -19.15 -4.16
CA ASN A 115 3.60 -19.83 -3.98
C ASN A 115 2.55 -18.91 -3.36
N ILE A 116 1.30 -19.34 -3.41
CA ILE A 116 0.22 -18.70 -2.64
C ILE A 116 0.52 -18.90 -1.16
N LEU A 117 0.58 -17.80 -0.42
CA LEU A 117 0.63 -17.80 1.03
C LEU A 117 -0.82 -17.85 1.54
N VAL A 118 -1.06 -18.71 2.53
CA VAL A 118 -2.36 -18.86 3.17
C VAL A 118 -2.17 -18.63 4.66
N GLN A 119 -2.83 -17.62 5.20
CA GLN A 119 -2.69 -17.24 6.61
C GLN A 119 -3.99 -16.68 7.16
N ASP A 120 -4.17 -16.77 8.47
CA ASP A 120 -5.20 -16.05 9.19
C ASP A 120 -4.63 -14.68 9.60
N ASP A 121 -5.19 -13.61 9.06
CA ASP A 121 -4.77 -12.24 9.34
C ASP A 121 -5.55 -11.60 10.52
N GLY A 122 -6.35 -12.39 11.23
CA GLY A 122 -7.24 -11.95 12.31
C GLY A 122 -8.63 -11.53 11.83
N PHE A 123 -8.86 -11.53 10.51
CA PHE A 123 -10.15 -11.22 9.85
C PHE A 123 -10.66 -12.40 9.00
N GLY A 124 -10.03 -13.56 9.15
CA GLY A 124 -10.29 -14.78 8.40
C GLY A 124 -9.12 -15.19 7.53
N ILE A 125 -9.32 -16.22 6.72
CA ILE A 125 -8.26 -16.78 5.88
C ILE A 125 -7.98 -15.84 4.70
N LEU A 126 -6.78 -15.25 4.71
CA LEU A 126 -6.22 -14.47 3.62
C LEU A 126 -5.33 -15.37 2.77
N LYS A 127 -5.55 -15.34 1.46
CA LYS A 127 -4.62 -15.90 0.48
C LYS A 127 -3.90 -14.76 -0.24
N GLN A 128 -2.60 -14.86 -0.39
CA GLN A 128 -1.78 -13.81 -1.02
C GLN A 128 -0.79 -14.42 -2.00
N MET A 129 -0.52 -13.69 -3.07
CA MET A 129 0.52 -14.01 -4.02
C MET A 129 1.16 -12.72 -4.54
N PHE A 130 2.47 -12.64 -4.42
CA PHE A 130 3.25 -11.55 -5.01
C PHE A 130 3.65 -11.91 -6.43
N ALA A 131 3.54 -10.94 -7.33
CA ALA A 131 4.09 -11.07 -8.67
C ALA A 131 5.51 -10.49 -8.75
N LYS A 132 6.16 -10.65 -9.88
CA LYS A 132 7.38 -9.92 -10.22
C LYS A 132 7.04 -8.48 -10.60
N GLY A 133 8.03 -7.58 -10.55
CA GLY A 133 7.86 -6.22 -11.02
C GLY A 133 7.42 -6.16 -12.47
N TYR A 134 6.60 -5.17 -12.82
CA TYR A 134 6.06 -5.01 -14.17
C TYR A 134 7.13 -4.88 -15.25
N ALA A 135 8.16 -4.10 -14.99
CA ALA A 135 9.23 -3.80 -15.96
C ALA A 135 10.54 -4.54 -15.67
N SER A 136 10.71 -5.06 -14.45
CA SER A 136 11.92 -5.75 -14.03
C SER A 136 11.57 -6.88 -13.09
N GLY A 137 12.16 -8.05 -13.32
CA GLY A 137 12.04 -9.20 -12.43
C GLY A 137 12.86 -9.12 -11.15
N HIS A 138 13.73 -8.09 -10.99
CA HIS A 138 14.58 -7.95 -9.82
C HIS A 138 13.76 -7.67 -8.57
N ALA A 139 13.93 -8.53 -7.57
CA ALA A 139 13.28 -8.38 -6.28
C ALA A 139 13.76 -7.12 -5.56
N GLY A 140 12.84 -6.35 -4.99
CA GLY A 140 13.17 -5.14 -4.25
C GLY A 140 13.53 -3.92 -5.10
N GLU A 141 13.56 -4.03 -6.44
CA GLU A 141 14.00 -2.95 -7.30
C GLU A 141 12.89 -2.26 -8.12
N ALA A 142 11.75 -2.88 -8.25
CA ALA A 142 10.64 -2.36 -9.05
C ALA A 142 9.32 -2.51 -8.32
N THR A 143 8.40 -1.59 -8.57
CA THR A 143 7.01 -1.72 -8.14
C THR A 143 6.41 -3.00 -8.71
N PHE A 144 5.69 -3.75 -7.90
CA PHE A 144 5.07 -5.02 -8.27
C PHE A 144 3.62 -5.12 -7.81
N PRO A 145 2.78 -5.93 -8.45
CA PRO A 145 1.44 -6.22 -7.96
C PRO A 145 1.46 -7.33 -6.92
N GLU A 146 0.58 -7.21 -5.95
CA GLU A 146 0.14 -8.28 -5.08
C GLU A 146 -1.29 -8.67 -5.46
N TYR A 147 -1.63 -9.94 -5.33
CA TYR A 147 -2.99 -10.42 -5.52
C TYR A 147 -3.42 -11.18 -4.28
N CYS A 148 -4.57 -10.81 -3.72
CA CYS A 148 -5.09 -11.44 -2.53
C CYS A 148 -6.54 -11.90 -2.74
N GLU A 149 -6.95 -12.89 -1.99
CA GLU A 149 -8.35 -13.31 -1.86
C GLU A 149 -8.71 -13.24 -0.39
N ARG A 150 -9.61 -12.31 -0.06
CA ARG A 150 -10.16 -12.18 1.29
C ARG A 150 -11.44 -12.98 1.43
N PRO A 151 -11.80 -13.40 2.66
CA PRO A 151 -13.11 -14.01 2.93
C PRO A 151 -14.21 -13.06 2.43
N GLN A 152 -15.15 -13.62 1.65
CA GLN A 152 -16.24 -12.84 1.08
C GLN A 152 -17.45 -12.85 2.02
N THR A 153 -17.95 -11.66 2.35
CA THR A 153 -19.32 -11.49 2.85
C THR A 153 -20.27 -11.18 1.69
N ALA A 154 -21.53 -11.56 1.81
CA ALA A 154 -22.51 -11.51 0.72
C ALA A 154 -22.85 -10.09 0.18
N ASP A 155 -22.43 -9.04 0.89
CA ASP A 155 -22.80 -7.65 0.58
C ASP A 155 -21.74 -6.88 -0.27
N GLU A 156 -20.62 -7.48 -0.62
CA GLU A 156 -19.48 -6.77 -1.24
C GLU A 156 -19.51 -6.68 -2.77
N ALA A 157 -20.55 -7.11 -3.43
CA ALA A 157 -20.61 -7.18 -4.90
C ALA A 157 -21.11 -5.87 -5.56
N LYS A 158 -20.73 -4.70 -5.09
CA LYS A 158 -21.00 -3.45 -5.85
C LYS A 158 -19.80 -3.11 -6.72
N ALA A 159 -19.97 -3.31 -8.03
CA ALA A 159 -19.00 -2.84 -9.03
C ALA A 159 -18.92 -1.31 -8.99
N VAL A 160 -17.72 -0.78 -8.79
CA VAL A 160 -17.42 0.65 -8.97
C VAL A 160 -16.96 0.83 -10.41
N GLU A 161 -17.72 1.59 -11.19
CA GLU A 161 -17.35 1.95 -12.56
C GLU A 161 -16.45 3.19 -12.52
N ILE A 162 -15.16 3.01 -12.87
CA ILE A 162 -14.21 4.13 -12.97
C ILE A 162 -14.17 4.59 -14.42
N THR A 163 -14.61 5.83 -14.70
CA THR A 163 -14.55 6.44 -16.02
C THR A 163 -13.70 7.69 -16.03
N PHE A 164 -12.78 7.80 -17.00
CA PHE A 164 -12.05 9.03 -17.29
C PHE A 164 -12.59 9.68 -18.55
N SER A 165 -12.89 10.99 -18.48
CA SER A 165 -13.19 11.76 -19.68
C SER A 165 -11.91 12.27 -20.35
N ASN A 166 -11.91 12.44 -21.68
CA ASN A 166 -10.81 13.06 -22.42
C ASN A 166 -10.45 14.45 -21.91
N LYS A 167 -11.46 15.21 -21.43
CA LYS A 167 -11.25 16.54 -20.85
C LYS A 167 -10.45 16.44 -19.54
N ALA A 168 -10.83 15.56 -18.62
CA ALA A 168 -10.12 15.38 -17.36
C ALA A 168 -8.68 14.89 -17.57
N GLY A 169 -8.47 13.94 -18.49
CA GLY A 169 -7.13 13.46 -18.84
C GLY A 169 -6.26 14.55 -19.49
N GLY A 170 -6.85 15.38 -20.35
CA GLY A 170 -6.14 16.51 -20.98
C GLY A 170 -5.73 17.59 -19.99
N GLU A 171 -6.60 17.96 -19.06
CA GLU A 171 -6.27 18.95 -18.01
C GLU A 171 -5.21 18.41 -17.04
N PHE A 172 -5.30 17.14 -16.65
CA PHE A 172 -4.27 16.48 -15.83
C PHE A 172 -2.91 16.52 -16.52
N TYR A 173 -2.84 16.09 -17.78
CA TYR A 173 -1.60 16.12 -18.55
C TYR A 173 -0.99 17.53 -18.60
N LYS A 174 -1.81 18.55 -18.83
CA LYS A 174 -1.37 19.95 -18.89
C LYS A 174 -0.81 20.45 -17.56
N GLN A 175 -1.44 20.09 -16.42
CA GLN A 175 -0.94 20.46 -15.10
C GLN A 175 0.45 19.85 -14.83
N VAL A 176 0.64 18.58 -15.16
CA VAL A 176 1.95 17.90 -15.00
C VAL A 176 2.99 18.54 -15.93
N GLN A 177 2.63 18.84 -17.19
CA GLN A 177 3.56 19.46 -18.11
C GLN A 177 3.98 20.86 -17.64
N ASN A 178 3.06 21.68 -17.14
CA ASN A 178 3.37 22.99 -16.59
C ASN A 178 4.36 22.90 -15.41
N ALA A 179 4.14 21.94 -14.49
CA ALA A 179 5.05 21.72 -13.35
C ALA A 179 6.46 21.32 -13.81
N ILE A 180 6.58 20.52 -14.87
CA ILE A 180 7.87 20.19 -15.50
C ILE A 180 8.52 21.42 -16.10
N ASP A 181 7.78 22.21 -16.85
CA ASP A 181 8.27 23.41 -17.55
C ASP A 181 8.71 24.50 -16.55
N GLU A 182 8.06 24.57 -15.39
CA GLU A 182 8.35 25.51 -14.28
C GLU A 182 9.44 24.97 -13.33
N ASP A 183 9.96 23.75 -13.54
CA ASP A 183 10.91 23.07 -12.63
C ASP A 183 10.42 23.04 -11.19
N ASP A 184 9.14 22.72 -10.98
CA ASP A 184 8.53 22.67 -9.65
C ASP A 184 9.11 21.54 -8.82
N GLN A 185 9.94 21.89 -7.83
CA GLN A 185 10.60 20.98 -6.90
C GLN A 185 9.89 20.93 -5.53
N GLN A 186 8.73 21.59 -5.40
CA GLN A 186 8.04 21.62 -4.12
C GLN A 186 7.49 20.23 -3.76
N PRO A 187 7.77 19.72 -2.57
CA PRO A 187 7.14 18.48 -2.11
C PRO A 187 5.63 18.70 -1.95
N PHE A 188 4.87 17.65 -2.13
CA PHE A 188 3.41 17.67 -1.95
C PHE A 188 3.00 18.14 -0.55
N PHE A 189 3.78 17.85 0.49
CA PHE A 189 3.40 18.14 1.86
C PHE A 189 4.60 18.63 2.70
N ASP A 190 4.32 19.67 3.51
CA ASP A 190 5.24 20.21 4.48
C ASP A 190 4.87 19.71 5.89
N PHE A 191 5.75 18.91 6.49
CA PHE A 191 5.57 18.34 7.82
C PHE A 191 5.83 19.31 8.98
N SER A 192 6.07 20.59 8.72
CA SER A 192 6.28 21.60 9.78
C SER A 192 5.06 21.78 10.71
N HIS A 193 3.88 21.35 10.26
CA HIS A 193 2.65 21.36 11.05
C HIS A 193 2.42 20.10 11.91
N MET A 194 3.26 19.08 11.75
CA MET A 194 3.21 17.91 12.63
C MET A 194 3.72 18.32 14.03
N ALA A 195 2.93 18.03 15.08
CA ALA A 195 3.38 18.30 16.44
C ALA A 195 4.63 17.48 16.77
N GLU A 196 5.60 18.08 17.47
CA GLU A 196 6.86 17.41 17.83
C GLU A 196 6.64 16.16 18.72
N ASP A 197 5.58 16.18 19.49
CA ASP A 197 5.17 15.11 20.42
C ASP A 197 4.04 14.23 19.88
N TRP A 198 3.77 14.27 18.56
CA TRP A 198 2.75 13.40 17.99
C TRP A 198 3.13 11.93 18.12
N GLU A 199 2.20 11.17 18.67
CA GLU A 199 2.29 9.71 18.78
C GLU A 199 1.18 9.04 17.96
N ALA A 200 1.50 7.92 17.33
CA ALA A 200 0.50 7.14 16.61
C ALA A 200 -0.59 6.65 17.59
N PRO A 201 -1.88 6.79 17.23
CA PRO A 201 -2.96 6.34 18.09
C PRO A 201 -2.91 4.81 18.28
N ALA A 202 -3.63 4.32 19.29
CA ALA A 202 -3.79 2.89 19.50
C ALA A 202 -4.50 2.22 18.30
N GLU A 203 -4.12 0.99 18.00
CA GLU A 203 -4.79 0.19 16.96
C GLU A 203 -6.30 0.12 17.18
N GLN A 204 -7.05 0.22 16.10
CA GLN A 204 -8.51 0.10 16.10
C GLN A 204 -8.91 -1.16 15.32
N PRO A 205 -10.06 -1.77 15.62
CA PRO A 205 -10.58 -2.86 14.81
C PRO A 205 -10.80 -2.45 13.35
N LYS A 206 -10.58 -3.36 12.43
CA LYS A 206 -10.87 -3.14 11.00
C LYS A 206 -12.35 -2.76 10.82
N GLY A 207 -12.62 -1.78 9.95
CA GLY A 207 -13.97 -1.26 9.73
C GLY A 207 -14.43 -0.24 10.77
N SER A 208 -13.58 0.14 11.75
CA SER A 208 -13.86 1.24 12.67
C SER A 208 -13.65 2.62 12.02
N ALA A 209 -13.03 2.69 10.84
CA ALA A 209 -12.92 3.92 10.07
C ALA A 209 -14.34 4.38 9.64
N ASP A 210 -14.82 5.45 10.26
CA ASP A 210 -16.01 6.18 9.80
C ASP A 210 -15.55 7.54 9.26
N PRO A 211 -15.38 7.66 7.94
CA PRO A 211 -14.95 8.92 7.32
C PRO A 211 -15.94 10.06 7.58
N ALA A 212 -17.22 9.74 7.78
CA ALA A 212 -18.24 10.73 8.03
C ALA A 212 -18.17 11.31 9.46
N ALA A 213 -17.72 10.55 10.44
CA ALA A 213 -17.64 11.01 11.83
C ALA A 213 -16.58 12.11 12.04
N LYS A 214 -15.49 12.08 11.29
CA LYS A 214 -14.42 13.10 11.38
C LYS A 214 -14.81 14.42 10.70
N LEU A 215 -15.64 14.40 9.66
CA LEU A 215 -16.10 15.61 8.97
C LEU A 215 -17.11 16.45 9.78
N VAL A 216 -17.72 15.89 10.82
CA VAL A 216 -18.71 16.61 11.66
C VAL A 216 -18.04 17.31 12.87
N ALA A 217 -16.77 17.02 13.17
CA ALA A 217 -16.03 17.57 14.30
C ALA A 217 -15.12 18.76 13.94
N ALA A 218 -15.01 19.12 12.67
CA ALA A 218 -14.26 20.28 12.16
C ALA A 218 -15.22 21.38 11.74
#